data_8a62aaba7c325ea1c8c796330403cf92
#
_entry.id   8a62aaba7c325ea1c8c796330403cf92
#
_cell.length_a   1.000
_cell.length_b   1.000
_cell.length_c   1.000
_cell.angle_alpha   90.00
_cell.angle_beta   90.00
_cell.angle_gamma   90.00
#
_symmetry.space_group_name_H-M   'P 1'
#
loop_
_entity.id
_entity.type
_entity.pdbx_description
1 polymer ?
#
loop_
_entity_poly.entity_id
_entity_poly.type
_entity_poly.pdbx_seq_one_letter_code
_entity_poly.pdbx_strand_id
1 'polypeptide(L)'
;MVYAEIKNKRDTLVLGFPRNAADMQIKLSSIGIHKNVKDIPLSVQESDDIHVRLYAENNIWNHFVRIFSGNESLADVNTAVWEVLKADEVIKTELEQNILHDQYDSVQELLKDIEGMTVSAGKYTESFYFPLKGMLDEDEYEDYYEIDNMFLQEYKHDIREAVEREQSIGDMAQYFNRSESVNEKLASAVWSVDEVGGKLYGRVNVRLKEPLTEGETEILKEWISGQNSDGLGEGFEQRAVEIEEGDLYVSFWHSGDDYFVYSQEEMDAYIHEQREMRMGGM
;
A
#
# COMPACT_ATOMS: atom_id res chain seq x y z
N MET A 1 -11.67 6.34 18.12
CA MET A 1 -10.55 5.90 18.99
C MET A 1 -11.12 5.05 20.12
N VAL A 2 -10.35 4.05 20.62
CA VAL A 2 -10.77 3.14 21.70
C VAL A 2 -10.17 3.63 23.00
N TYR A 3 -10.92 3.52 24.08
CA TYR A 3 -10.53 3.95 25.43
C TYR A 3 -10.84 2.85 26.44
N ALA A 4 -10.02 2.76 27.48
CA ALA A 4 -10.31 1.99 28.68
C ALA A 4 -10.45 2.93 29.90
N GLU A 5 -11.58 2.90 30.56
CA GLU A 5 -11.75 3.44 31.90
C GLU A 5 -11.32 2.35 32.91
N ILE A 6 -10.31 2.64 33.69
CA ILE A 6 -9.72 1.72 34.66
C ILE A 6 -9.91 2.31 36.04
N LYS A 7 -10.58 1.54 36.90
CA LYS A 7 -10.82 1.91 38.31
C LYS A 7 -10.03 1.01 39.25
N ASN A 8 -9.31 1.62 40.18
CA ASN A 8 -8.64 0.94 41.25
C ASN A 8 -9.09 1.59 42.58
N LYS A 9 -9.98 0.92 43.29
CA LYS A 9 -10.57 1.42 44.55
C LYS A 9 -11.25 2.80 44.36
N ARG A 10 -10.53 3.89 44.66
CA ARG A 10 -11.06 5.28 44.57
C ARG A 10 -10.53 6.04 43.35
N ASP A 11 -9.49 5.53 42.74
CA ASP A 11 -8.83 6.21 41.63
C ASP A 11 -9.35 5.71 40.29
N THR A 12 -9.47 6.62 39.34
CA THR A 12 -9.90 6.31 37.99
C THR A 12 -8.89 6.87 36.97
N LEU A 13 -8.55 6.05 35.99
CA LEU A 13 -7.68 6.40 34.88
C LEU A 13 -8.39 6.10 33.56
N VAL A 14 -8.27 7.00 32.59
CA VAL A 14 -8.69 6.78 31.22
C VAL A 14 -7.43 6.63 30.35
N LEU A 15 -7.34 5.50 29.63
CA LEU A 15 -6.30 5.23 28.65
C LEU A 15 -6.90 5.19 27.25
N GLY A 16 -6.35 5.98 26.33
CA GLY A 16 -6.66 5.86 24.91
C GLY A 16 -5.69 4.92 24.20
N PHE A 17 -6.17 4.13 23.24
CA PHE A 17 -5.40 3.20 22.43
C PHE A 17 -5.33 3.65 20.97
N PRO A 18 -4.21 3.36 20.24
CA PRO A 18 -3.05 2.62 20.75
C PRO A 18 -2.10 3.49 21.59
N ARG A 19 -1.30 2.85 22.40
CA ARG A 19 -0.34 3.52 23.28
C ARG A 19 0.91 2.66 23.52
N ASN A 20 2.03 3.34 23.79
CA ASN A 20 3.27 2.66 24.16
C ASN A 20 3.11 1.92 25.51
N ALA A 21 3.60 0.69 25.59
CA ALA A 21 3.47 -0.15 26.78
C ALA A 21 4.12 0.46 28.02
N ALA A 22 5.26 1.14 27.89
CA ALA A 22 5.93 1.78 29.01
C ALA A 22 5.11 2.97 29.55
N ASP A 23 4.50 3.78 28.68
CA ASP A 23 3.62 4.88 29.09
C ASP A 23 2.34 4.36 29.78
N MET A 24 1.76 3.26 29.25
CA MET A 24 0.65 2.60 29.94
C MET A 24 1.03 2.18 31.36
N GLN A 25 2.19 1.57 31.53
CA GLN A 25 2.66 1.11 32.84
C GLN A 25 2.87 2.27 33.82
N ILE A 26 3.44 3.38 33.35
CA ILE A 26 3.62 4.59 34.16
C ILE A 26 2.27 5.14 34.62
N LYS A 27 1.28 5.23 33.71
CA LYS A 27 -0.06 5.73 34.03
C LYS A 27 -0.81 4.80 35.00
N LEU A 28 -0.71 3.49 34.83
CA LEU A 28 -1.29 2.51 35.76
C LEU A 28 -0.67 2.63 37.16
N SER A 29 0.65 2.81 37.20
CA SER A 29 1.36 2.99 38.50
C SER A 29 0.91 4.27 39.22
N SER A 30 0.50 5.30 38.51
CA SER A 30 0.01 6.56 39.11
C SER A 30 -1.30 6.40 39.92
N ILE A 31 -2.08 5.35 39.62
CA ILE A 31 -3.29 4.97 40.36
C ILE A 31 -3.09 3.73 41.21
N GLY A 32 -1.83 3.39 41.51
CA GLY A 32 -1.46 2.27 42.41
C GLY A 32 -1.58 0.88 41.78
N ILE A 33 -1.66 0.76 40.47
CA ILE A 33 -1.65 -0.52 39.77
C ILE A 33 -0.23 -0.81 39.29
N HIS A 34 0.41 -1.81 39.93
CA HIS A 34 1.77 -2.25 39.62
C HIS A 34 1.83 -3.57 38.83
N LYS A 35 0.67 -4.13 38.47
CA LYS A 35 0.59 -5.31 37.59
C LYS A 35 1.05 -4.96 36.19
N ASN A 36 1.63 -5.93 35.47
CA ASN A 36 1.96 -5.74 34.06
C ASN A 36 0.66 -5.56 33.25
N VAL A 37 0.71 -4.77 32.20
CA VAL A 37 -0.43 -4.51 31.29
C VAL A 37 -1.04 -5.81 30.75
N LYS A 38 -0.23 -6.85 30.53
CA LYS A 38 -0.64 -8.19 30.10
C LYS A 38 -1.45 -8.95 31.16
N ASP A 39 -1.29 -8.60 32.42
CA ASP A 39 -1.91 -9.28 33.55
C ASP A 39 -3.16 -8.55 34.06
N ILE A 40 -3.63 -7.55 33.35
CA ILE A 40 -4.84 -6.80 33.70
C ILE A 40 -5.95 -7.23 32.69
N PRO A 41 -6.83 -8.16 33.14
CA PRO A 41 -7.93 -8.63 32.28
C PRO A 41 -9.03 -7.58 32.14
N LEU A 42 -9.78 -7.68 31.05
CA LEU A 42 -10.96 -6.85 30.81
C LEU A 42 -12.19 -7.31 31.60
N SER A 43 -12.17 -8.55 32.11
CA SER A 43 -13.31 -9.11 32.85
C SER A 43 -13.52 -8.40 34.16
N VAL A 44 -14.76 -8.01 34.39
CA VAL A 44 -15.24 -7.46 35.65
C VAL A 44 -15.77 -8.62 36.49
N GLN A 45 -14.94 -9.18 37.38
CA GLN A 45 -15.48 -9.95 38.48
C GLN A 45 -15.72 -8.97 39.64
N GLU A 46 -16.90 -9.04 40.28
CA GLU A 46 -17.26 -8.15 41.40
C GLU A 46 -16.28 -8.21 42.57
N SER A 47 -15.39 -9.21 42.60
CA SER A 47 -14.35 -9.40 43.61
C SER A 47 -13.02 -8.72 43.33
N ASP A 48 -12.84 -8.16 42.11
CA ASP A 48 -11.56 -7.58 41.69
C ASP A 48 -11.44 -6.12 42.14
N ASP A 49 -10.30 -5.77 42.71
CA ASP A 49 -9.98 -4.37 43.07
C ASP A 49 -9.80 -3.47 41.83
N ILE A 50 -9.63 -4.09 40.67
CA ILE A 50 -9.39 -3.37 39.36
C ILE A 50 -10.54 -3.67 38.40
N HIS A 51 -11.22 -2.62 37.98
CA HIS A 51 -12.30 -2.72 36.98
C HIS A 51 -11.86 -2.02 35.70
N VAL A 52 -12.05 -2.69 34.56
CA VAL A 52 -11.75 -2.16 33.24
C VAL A 52 -13.03 -2.11 32.43
N ARG A 53 -13.34 -0.95 31.84
CA ARG A 53 -14.44 -0.75 30.93
C ARG A 53 -13.94 -0.16 29.62
N LEU A 54 -14.10 -0.90 28.52
CA LEU A 54 -13.82 -0.39 27.17
C LEU A 54 -14.99 0.44 26.64
N TYR A 55 -14.67 1.51 25.90
CA TYR A 55 -15.63 2.30 25.15
C TYR A 55 -14.97 2.99 23.96
N ALA A 56 -15.75 3.51 23.03
CA ALA A 56 -15.25 4.21 21.87
C ALA A 56 -16.13 5.40 21.49
N GLU A 57 -15.60 6.29 20.66
CA GLU A 57 -16.27 7.56 20.29
C GLU A 57 -17.03 7.49 18.98
N ASN A 58 -16.76 6.51 18.11
CA ASN A 58 -17.44 6.39 16.83
C ASN A 58 -18.01 4.99 16.60
N ASN A 59 -18.81 4.86 15.55
CA ASN A 59 -19.58 3.66 15.29
C ASN A 59 -18.69 2.42 15.06
N ILE A 60 -17.67 2.52 14.21
CA ILE A 60 -16.76 1.40 13.89
C ILE A 60 -16.09 0.88 15.17
N TRP A 61 -15.49 1.78 15.94
CA TRP A 61 -14.80 1.42 17.17
C TRP A 61 -15.75 0.94 18.28
N ASN A 62 -17.03 1.33 18.26
CA ASN A 62 -18.03 0.77 19.16
C ASN A 62 -18.35 -0.70 18.82
N HIS A 63 -18.41 -1.07 17.53
CA HIS A 63 -18.52 -2.47 17.11
C HIS A 63 -17.24 -3.23 17.44
N PHE A 64 -16.06 -2.65 17.18
CA PHE A 64 -14.76 -3.23 17.53
C PHE A 64 -14.66 -3.57 19.03
N VAL A 65 -15.12 -2.71 19.93
CA VAL A 65 -15.07 -2.97 21.39
C VAL A 65 -15.92 -4.18 21.79
N ARG A 66 -16.97 -4.53 21.04
CA ARG A 66 -17.83 -5.68 21.32
C ARG A 66 -17.17 -7.02 21.04
N ILE A 67 -16.11 -7.04 20.24
CA ILE A 67 -15.36 -8.27 19.90
C ILE A 67 -14.64 -8.84 21.13
N PHE A 68 -14.41 -8.01 22.17
CA PHE A 68 -13.71 -8.42 23.38
C PHE A 68 -14.67 -9.14 24.34
N SER A 69 -14.35 -10.38 24.67
CA SER A 69 -15.16 -11.25 25.53
C SER A 69 -14.96 -11.02 27.04
N GLY A 70 -13.91 -10.26 27.40
CA GLY A 70 -13.51 -10.04 28.78
C GLY A 70 -12.37 -10.95 29.27
N ASN A 71 -11.98 -11.95 28.48
CA ASN A 71 -10.83 -12.82 28.80
C ASN A 71 -9.48 -12.19 28.38
N GLU A 72 -9.55 -11.17 27.55
CA GLU A 72 -8.40 -10.45 27.01
C GLU A 72 -7.85 -9.47 28.06
N SER A 73 -6.59 -9.07 27.85
CA SER A 73 -5.90 -8.06 28.66
C SER A 73 -5.90 -6.68 28.01
N LEU A 74 -5.49 -5.65 28.74
CA LEU A 74 -5.23 -4.32 28.15
C LEU A 74 -4.15 -4.36 27.06
N ALA A 75 -3.21 -5.30 27.15
CA ALA A 75 -2.20 -5.48 26.10
C ALA A 75 -2.81 -6.02 24.82
N ASP A 76 -3.78 -6.93 24.92
CA ASP A 76 -4.47 -7.49 23.75
C ASP A 76 -5.30 -6.41 23.04
N VAL A 77 -6.00 -5.55 23.79
CA VAL A 77 -6.70 -4.38 23.24
C VAL A 77 -5.72 -3.49 22.47
N ASN A 78 -4.59 -3.17 23.08
CA ASN A 78 -3.59 -2.32 22.46
C ASN A 78 -3.04 -2.92 21.16
N THR A 79 -2.75 -4.22 21.17
CA THR A 79 -2.28 -4.95 19.99
C THR A 79 -3.31 -4.93 18.88
N ALA A 80 -4.57 -5.27 19.20
CA ALA A 80 -5.64 -5.31 18.21
C ALA A 80 -5.90 -3.93 17.57
N VAL A 81 -5.92 -2.87 18.39
CA VAL A 81 -6.07 -1.49 17.85
C VAL A 81 -4.88 -1.11 16.97
N TRP A 82 -3.66 -1.49 17.34
CA TRP A 82 -2.48 -1.26 16.51
C TRP A 82 -2.59 -1.98 15.16
N GLU A 83 -2.97 -3.24 15.14
CA GLU A 83 -3.05 -4.01 13.90
C GLU A 83 -4.13 -3.46 12.95
N VAL A 84 -5.30 -3.06 13.48
CA VAL A 84 -6.34 -2.40 12.67
C VAL A 84 -5.85 -1.06 12.08
N LEU A 85 -5.13 -0.25 12.86
CA LEU A 85 -4.65 1.05 12.40
C LEU A 85 -3.48 0.97 11.41
N LYS A 86 -2.66 -0.09 11.51
CA LYS A 86 -1.57 -0.35 10.57
C LYS A 86 -2.02 -1.03 9.29
N ALA A 87 -3.24 -1.56 9.27
CA ALA A 87 -3.76 -2.21 8.09
C ALA A 87 -3.66 -1.27 6.89
N ASP A 88 -3.23 -1.82 5.79
CA ASP A 88 -3.12 -1.10 4.53
C ASP A 88 -4.50 -0.60 4.06
N GLU A 89 -4.56 0.50 3.36
CA GLU A 89 -5.82 1.10 2.90
C GLU A 89 -6.66 0.12 2.06
N VAL A 90 -6.02 -0.78 1.31
CA VAL A 90 -6.72 -1.84 0.54
C VAL A 90 -7.48 -2.78 1.47
N ILE A 91 -6.85 -3.16 2.60
CA ILE A 91 -7.42 -4.08 3.59
C ILE A 91 -8.41 -3.34 4.51
N LYS A 92 -8.10 -2.10 4.84
CA LYS A 92 -8.78 -1.32 5.86
C LYS A 92 -10.27 -1.14 5.55
N THR A 93 -10.61 -0.87 4.30
CA THR A 93 -12.01 -0.70 3.89
C THR A 93 -12.82 -1.98 4.12
N GLU A 94 -12.30 -3.14 3.75
CA GLU A 94 -12.96 -4.43 3.97
C GLU A 94 -13.03 -4.76 5.45
N LEU A 95 -11.94 -4.55 6.18
CA LEU A 95 -11.86 -4.76 7.63
C LEU A 95 -12.87 -3.90 8.39
N GLU A 96 -13.01 -2.62 8.04
CA GLU A 96 -14.00 -1.72 8.63
C GLU A 96 -15.43 -2.17 8.35
N GLN A 97 -15.73 -2.67 7.15
CA GLN A 97 -17.03 -3.25 6.83
C GLN A 97 -17.29 -4.50 7.65
N ASN A 98 -16.34 -5.41 7.76
CA ASN A 98 -16.47 -6.63 8.54
C ASN A 98 -16.71 -6.34 10.03
N ILE A 99 -16.01 -5.34 10.58
CA ILE A 99 -16.23 -4.87 11.98
C ILE A 99 -17.65 -4.29 12.14
N LEU A 100 -18.09 -3.44 11.22
CA LEU A 100 -19.43 -2.82 11.26
C LEU A 100 -20.57 -3.82 11.17
N HIS A 101 -20.35 -4.94 10.48
CA HIS A 101 -21.35 -6.01 10.33
C HIS A 101 -21.19 -7.12 11.38
N ASP A 102 -20.42 -6.87 12.45
CA ASP A 102 -20.20 -7.81 13.56
C ASP A 102 -19.76 -9.22 13.06
N GLN A 103 -18.82 -9.26 12.08
CA GLN A 103 -18.34 -10.51 11.47
C GLN A 103 -17.34 -11.28 12.35
N TYR A 104 -16.88 -10.70 13.45
CA TYR A 104 -15.87 -11.29 14.31
C TYR A 104 -16.43 -11.61 15.69
N ASP A 105 -16.34 -12.87 16.09
CA ASP A 105 -16.74 -13.34 17.40
C ASP A 105 -15.62 -13.21 18.46
N SER A 106 -14.39 -12.97 18.04
CA SER A 106 -13.21 -12.83 18.92
C SER A 106 -12.11 -11.98 18.33
N VAL A 107 -11.27 -11.45 19.21
CA VAL A 107 -10.05 -10.71 18.82
C VAL A 107 -9.08 -11.59 18.03
N GLN A 108 -8.99 -12.87 18.37
CA GLN A 108 -8.14 -13.84 17.69
C GLN A 108 -8.59 -14.04 16.23
N GLU A 109 -9.90 -14.09 16.01
CA GLU A 109 -10.47 -14.20 14.67
C GLU A 109 -10.17 -12.95 13.83
N LEU A 110 -10.39 -11.75 14.39
CA LEU A 110 -10.01 -10.48 13.77
C LEU A 110 -8.53 -10.44 13.39
N LEU A 111 -7.62 -10.76 14.32
CA LEU A 111 -6.18 -10.72 14.06
C LEU A 111 -5.77 -11.74 12.98
N LYS A 112 -6.35 -12.93 12.99
CA LYS A 112 -6.12 -13.94 11.96
C LYS A 112 -6.62 -13.49 10.59
N ASP A 113 -7.74 -12.80 10.54
CA ASP A 113 -8.29 -12.27 9.29
C ASP A 113 -7.41 -11.14 8.74
N ILE A 114 -6.95 -10.22 9.58
CA ILE A 114 -5.95 -9.19 9.20
C ILE A 114 -4.69 -9.84 8.63
N GLU A 115 -4.18 -10.89 9.26
CA GLU A 115 -3.03 -11.63 8.75
C GLU A 115 -3.33 -12.27 7.39
N GLY A 116 -4.49 -12.90 7.24
CA GLY A 116 -4.96 -13.50 5.98
C GLY A 116 -5.12 -12.47 4.86
N MET A 117 -5.76 -11.34 5.14
CA MET A 117 -5.90 -10.22 4.21
C MET A 117 -4.53 -9.65 3.82
N THR A 118 -3.61 -9.50 4.78
CA THR A 118 -2.26 -8.99 4.53
C THR A 118 -1.48 -9.92 3.61
N VAL A 119 -1.59 -11.23 3.81
CA VAL A 119 -0.97 -12.24 2.93
C VAL A 119 -1.60 -12.18 1.53
N SER A 120 -2.92 -12.04 1.44
CA SER A 120 -3.64 -11.96 0.15
C SER A 120 -3.34 -10.65 -0.59
N ALA A 121 -3.22 -9.54 0.13
CA ALA A 121 -2.87 -8.23 -0.44
C ALA A 121 -1.40 -8.11 -0.83
N GLY A 122 -0.57 -9.08 -0.46
CA GLY A 122 0.86 -9.08 -0.73
C GLY A 122 1.68 -8.48 0.40
N LYS A 123 2.64 -9.25 0.89
CA LYS A 123 3.50 -8.90 2.03
C LYS A 123 4.77 -8.14 1.60
N TYR A 124 5.23 -8.39 0.40
CA TYR A 124 6.44 -7.80 -0.15
C TYR A 124 6.04 -6.76 -1.20
N THR A 125 6.84 -5.71 -1.33
CA THR A 125 6.62 -4.65 -2.32
C THR A 125 7.89 -4.43 -3.10
N GLU A 126 7.78 -4.42 -4.42
CA GLU A 126 8.87 -4.06 -5.32
C GLU A 126 8.38 -2.95 -6.26
N SER A 127 9.31 -2.10 -6.70
CA SER A 127 9.02 -1.00 -7.61
C SER A 127 9.92 -1.11 -8.84
N PHE A 128 9.32 -0.86 -9.98
CA PHE A 128 9.99 -0.86 -11.26
C PHE A 128 9.76 0.48 -11.94
N TYR A 129 10.78 0.99 -12.61
CA TYR A 129 10.77 2.30 -13.25
C TYR A 129 11.13 2.16 -14.71
N PHE A 130 10.48 2.92 -15.55
CA PHE A 130 10.80 3.04 -16.98
C PHE A 130 10.58 4.47 -17.46
N PRO A 131 11.38 4.96 -18.43
CA PRO A 131 11.20 6.28 -18.99
C PRO A 131 9.82 6.37 -19.66
N LEU A 132 9.09 7.45 -19.44
CA LEU A 132 7.88 7.74 -20.19
C LEU A 132 8.23 8.25 -21.58
N LYS A 133 7.52 7.77 -22.58
CA LYS A 133 7.50 8.32 -23.93
C LYS A 133 6.18 8.99 -24.21
N GLY A 134 6.25 10.18 -24.77
CA GLY A 134 5.13 10.90 -25.29
C GLY A 134 5.19 10.96 -26.82
N MET A 135 4.04 10.98 -27.45
CA MET A 135 3.90 11.21 -28.87
C MET A 135 2.79 12.23 -29.11
N LEU A 136 3.04 13.14 -30.04
CA LEU A 136 2.03 14.05 -30.55
C LEU A 136 1.43 13.45 -31.80
N ASP A 137 0.10 13.51 -31.92
CA ASP A 137 -0.59 13.27 -33.17
C ASP A 137 -0.51 14.56 -34.00
N GLU A 138 0.12 14.51 -35.17
CA GLU A 138 0.08 15.62 -36.12
C GLU A 138 -0.98 15.34 -37.16
N ASP A 139 -2.00 16.14 -37.14
CA ASP A 139 -3.16 16.22 -38.04
C ASP A 139 -3.05 15.55 -39.41
N GLU A 140 -4.04 14.75 -39.76
CA GLU A 140 -4.40 14.23 -41.08
C GLU A 140 -3.63 13.01 -41.60
N TYR A 141 -2.48 12.55 -41.02
CA TYR A 141 -1.67 11.49 -41.61
C TYR A 141 -1.36 10.29 -40.72
N GLU A 142 -1.91 10.20 -39.53
CA GLU A 142 -1.60 9.11 -38.57
C GLU A 142 -0.09 8.99 -38.22
N ASP A 143 0.67 10.06 -38.37
CA ASP A 143 2.08 10.09 -38.05
C ASP A 143 2.27 10.64 -36.62
N TYR A 144 2.77 9.79 -35.72
CA TYR A 144 3.11 10.18 -34.36
C TYR A 144 4.56 10.64 -34.24
N TYR A 145 4.78 11.75 -33.57
CA TYR A 145 6.12 12.29 -33.29
C TYR A 145 6.48 12.08 -31.85
N GLU A 146 7.62 11.39 -31.62
CA GLU A 146 8.20 11.24 -30.29
C GLU A 146 8.63 12.62 -29.75
N ILE A 147 8.17 12.96 -28.55
CA ILE A 147 8.48 14.22 -27.89
C ILE A 147 9.50 14.04 -26.76
N ASP A 148 10.26 15.09 -26.48
CA ASP A 148 11.24 15.08 -25.38
C ASP A 148 10.51 14.99 -24.02
N ASN A 149 11.12 14.25 -23.10
CA ASN A 149 10.65 14.16 -21.71
C ASN A 149 10.53 15.54 -21.03
N MET A 150 11.31 16.52 -21.48
CA MET A 150 11.23 17.89 -20.98
C MET A 150 9.89 18.54 -21.33
N PHE A 151 9.29 18.21 -22.47
CA PHE A 151 7.95 18.64 -22.85
C PHE A 151 6.90 17.96 -21.98
N LEU A 152 7.07 16.67 -21.68
CA LEU A 152 6.15 15.93 -20.79
C LEU A 152 6.07 16.51 -19.37
N GLN A 153 7.08 17.23 -18.92
CA GLN A 153 7.05 17.91 -17.63
C GLN A 153 5.96 18.98 -17.52
N GLU A 154 5.60 19.60 -18.64
CA GLU A 154 4.54 20.60 -18.68
C GLU A 154 3.16 19.96 -18.39
N TYR A 155 2.98 18.71 -18.78
CA TYR A 155 1.75 17.93 -18.62
C TYR A 155 1.78 16.95 -17.42
N LYS A 156 2.75 17.08 -16.56
CA LYS A 156 2.98 16.16 -15.43
C LYS A 156 1.74 15.89 -14.57
N HIS A 157 0.91 16.91 -14.36
CA HIS A 157 -0.29 16.77 -13.55
C HIS A 157 -1.34 15.94 -14.30
N ASP A 158 -1.58 16.26 -15.55
CA ASP A 158 -2.58 15.62 -16.41
C ASP A 158 -2.20 14.16 -16.68
N ILE A 159 -0.91 13.89 -16.89
CA ILE A 159 -0.37 12.54 -17.01
C ILE A 159 -0.67 11.72 -15.74
N ARG A 160 -0.48 12.28 -14.54
CA ARG A 160 -0.81 11.59 -13.29
C ARG A 160 -2.28 11.29 -13.15
N GLU A 161 -3.14 12.28 -13.42
CA GLU A 161 -4.59 12.09 -13.34
C GLU A 161 -5.08 11.05 -14.36
N ALA A 162 -4.53 11.06 -15.57
CA ALA A 162 -4.87 10.08 -16.59
C ALA A 162 -4.50 8.65 -16.17
N VAL A 163 -3.30 8.45 -15.60
CA VAL A 163 -2.87 7.13 -15.07
C VAL A 163 -3.77 6.66 -13.95
N GLU A 164 -4.09 7.53 -12.99
CA GLU A 164 -4.98 7.19 -11.88
C GLU A 164 -6.40 6.84 -12.38
N ARG A 165 -6.88 7.53 -13.39
CA ARG A 165 -8.17 7.24 -14.03
C ARG A 165 -8.17 5.87 -14.71
N GLU A 166 -7.16 5.57 -15.51
CA GLU A 166 -7.05 4.28 -16.21
C GLU A 166 -6.99 3.09 -15.24
N GLN A 167 -6.29 3.24 -14.13
CA GLN A 167 -6.26 2.22 -13.09
C GLN A 167 -7.64 1.93 -12.47
N SER A 168 -8.53 2.92 -12.43
CA SER A 168 -9.88 2.73 -11.89
C SER A 168 -10.79 1.95 -12.85
N ILE A 169 -10.44 1.85 -14.13
CA ILE A 169 -11.25 1.23 -15.19
C ILE A 169 -10.84 -0.23 -15.44
N GLY A 170 -9.56 -0.58 -15.22
CA GLY A 170 -9.02 -1.90 -15.54
C GLY A 170 -8.20 -2.52 -14.42
N ASP A 171 -8.28 -3.85 -14.30
CA ASP A 171 -7.36 -4.62 -13.48
C ASP A 171 -6.03 -4.80 -14.24
N MET A 172 -5.07 -3.93 -13.96
CA MET A 172 -3.75 -3.97 -14.60
C MET A 172 -3.00 -5.27 -14.32
N ALA A 173 -3.33 -5.97 -13.24
CA ALA A 173 -2.69 -7.26 -12.89
C ALA A 173 -3.00 -8.36 -13.90
N GLN A 174 -4.13 -8.32 -14.61
CA GLN A 174 -4.45 -9.30 -15.65
C GLN A 174 -3.44 -9.32 -16.82
N TYR A 175 -2.73 -8.22 -17.02
CA TYR A 175 -1.71 -8.14 -18.06
C TYR A 175 -0.42 -8.89 -17.71
N PHE A 176 -0.20 -9.26 -16.47
CA PHE A 176 0.97 -10.05 -16.04
C PHE A 176 0.78 -11.56 -16.19
N ASN A 177 -0.07 -12.01 -17.10
CA ASN A 177 -0.60 -13.38 -17.14
C ASN A 177 0.27 -14.40 -17.90
N ARG A 178 1.60 -14.32 -17.89
CA ARG A 178 2.44 -15.19 -18.73
C ARG A 178 3.48 -16.04 -18.05
N SER A 179 3.85 -15.73 -16.83
CA SER A 179 4.67 -16.61 -16.01
C SER A 179 3.81 -17.12 -14.85
N GLU A 180 3.53 -18.42 -14.84
CA GLU A 180 2.76 -19.05 -13.77
C GLU A 180 3.39 -18.75 -12.40
N SER A 181 4.73 -18.83 -12.31
CA SER A 181 5.44 -18.56 -11.07
C SER A 181 5.35 -17.09 -10.60
N VAL A 182 5.40 -16.13 -11.51
CA VAL A 182 5.23 -14.70 -11.18
C VAL A 182 3.79 -14.43 -10.80
N ASN A 183 2.81 -14.98 -11.54
CA ASN A 183 1.39 -14.80 -11.28
C ASN A 183 0.98 -15.36 -9.92
N GLU A 184 1.50 -16.49 -9.50
CA GLU A 184 1.22 -17.07 -8.18
C GLU A 184 1.68 -16.16 -7.05
N LYS A 185 2.79 -15.45 -7.25
CA LYS A 185 3.37 -14.52 -6.29
C LYS A 185 2.74 -13.13 -6.33
N LEU A 186 2.25 -12.69 -7.49
CA LEU A 186 1.68 -11.36 -7.66
C LEU A 186 0.34 -11.25 -6.92
N ALA A 187 0.19 -10.22 -6.12
CA ALA A 187 -1.09 -9.88 -5.47
C ALA A 187 -1.76 -8.70 -6.14
N SER A 188 -1.01 -7.65 -6.46
CA SER A 188 -1.52 -6.48 -7.17
C SER A 188 -0.38 -5.72 -7.84
N ALA A 189 -0.73 -4.90 -8.82
CA ALA A 189 0.17 -3.94 -9.45
C ALA A 189 -0.53 -2.58 -9.56
N VAL A 190 0.19 -1.52 -9.18
CA VAL A 190 -0.30 -0.15 -9.25
C VAL A 190 0.68 0.69 -10.04
N TRP A 191 0.16 1.39 -11.03
CA TRP A 191 0.92 2.29 -11.89
C TRP A 191 0.91 3.70 -11.33
N SER A 192 2.01 4.39 -11.43
CA SER A 192 2.15 5.78 -11.02
C SER A 192 3.18 6.49 -11.87
N VAL A 193 3.31 7.79 -11.70
CA VAL A 193 4.32 8.61 -12.37
C VAL A 193 5.20 9.25 -11.32
N ASP A 194 6.51 9.03 -11.44
CA ASP A 194 7.51 9.63 -10.58
C ASP A 194 8.47 10.53 -11.36
N GLU A 195 9.00 11.54 -10.68
CA GLU A 195 10.05 12.39 -11.22
C GLU A 195 11.39 12.03 -10.60
N VAL A 196 12.32 11.58 -11.43
CA VAL A 196 13.65 11.17 -11.01
C VAL A 196 14.69 11.94 -11.81
N GLY A 197 15.54 12.71 -11.11
CA GLY A 197 16.63 13.47 -11.74
C GLY A 197 16.15 14.56 -12.73
N GLY A 198 14.90 15.00 -12.65
CA GLY A 198 14.28 15.98 -13.54
C GLY A 198 13.68 15.36 -14.80
N LYS A 199 13.48 14.04 -14.83
CA LYS A 199 12.76 13.32 -15.87
C LYS A 199 11.56 12.60 -15.27
N LEU A 200 10.50 12.46 -16.05
CA LEU A 200 9.33 11.65 -15.70
C LEU A 200 9.59 10.18 -16.02
N TYR A 201 9.25 9.33 -15.06
CA TYR A 201 9.27 7.88 -15.18
C TYR A 201 7.89 7.32 -14.88
N GLY A 202 7.50 6.31 -15.63
CA GLY A 202 6.46 5.40 -15.19
C GLY A 202 7.02 4.56 -14.05
N ARG A 203 6.18 4.31 -13.05
CA ARG A 203 6.53 3.46 -11.91
C ARG A 203 5.45 2.42 -11.72
N VAL A 204 5.85 1.17 -11.69
CA VAL A 204 4.97 0.04 -11.35
C VAL A 204 5.32 -0.42 -9.94
N ASN A 205 4.37 -0.28 -9.03
CA ASN A 205 4.49 -0.83 -7.68
C ASN A 205 3.76 -2.17 -7.65
N VAL A 206 4.51 -3.25 -7.50
CA VAL A 206 3.93 -4.59 -7.36
C VAL A 206 3.89 -5.01 -5.90
N ARG A 207 2.79 -5.64 -5.52
CA ARG A 207 2.66 -6.34 -4.25
C ARG A 207 2.75 -7.83 -4.49
N LEU A 208 3.53 -8.49 -3.69
CA LEU A 208 3.87 -9.90 -3.84
C LEU A 208 3.56 -10.65 -2.55
N LYS A 209 3.01 -11.85 -2.69
CA LYS A 209 2.79 -12.80 -1.58
C LYS A 209 4.11 -13.39 -1.09
N GLU A 210 5.07 -13.57 -2.01
CA GLU A 210 6.41 -14.08 -1.78
C GLU A 210 7.43 -13.26 -2.57
N PRO A 211 8.70 -13.18 -2.15
CA PRO A 211 9.74 -12.50 -2.90
C PRO A 211 9.95 -13.13 -4.28
N LEU A 212 10.27 -12.30 -5.26
CA LEU A 212 10.74 -12.78 -6.56
C LEU A 212 12.16 -13.32 -6.47
N THR A 213 12.47 -14.31 -7.28
CA THR A 213 13.84 -14.70 -7.59
C THR A 213 14.39 -13.74 -8.66
N GLU A 214 15.70 -13.69 -8.83
CA GLU A 214 16.35 -12.89 -9.87
C GLU A 214 15.77 -13.16 -11.27
N GLY A 215 15.54 -14.43 -11.60
CA GLY A 215 14.93 -14.79 -12.89
C GLY A 215 13.48 -14.34 -13.04
N GLU A 216 12.69 -14.38 -11.97
CA GLU A 216 11.32 -13.87 -11.98
C GLU A 216 11.27 -12.33 -12.06
N THR A 217 12.23 -11.65 -11.42
CA THR A 217 12.39 -10.20 -11.55
C THR A 217 12.66 -9.81 -13.00
N GLU A 218 13.56 -10.51 -13.70
CA GLU A 218 13.83 -10.26 -15.11
C GLU A 218 12.61 -10.54 -16.00
N ILE A 219 11.88 -11.63 -15.76
CA ILE A 219 10.62 -11.91 -16.46
C ILE A 219 9.62 -10.76 -16.27
N LEU A 220 9.49 -10.23 -15.05
CA LEU A 220 8.60 -9.11 -14.78
C LEU A 220 9.06 -7.82 -15.45
N LYS A 221 10.37 -7.55 -15.47
CA LYS A 221 10.95 -6.40 -16.18
C LYS A 221 10.73 -6.50 -17.69
N GLU A 222 10.96 -7.65 -18.31
CA GLU A 222 10.67 -7.90 -19.72
C GLU A 222 9.19 -7.64 -20.04
N TRP A 223 8.31 -8.03 -19.12
CA TRP A 223 6.89 -7.81 -19.22
C TRP A 223 6.52 -6.32 -19.19
N ILE A 224 7.05 -5.58 -18.22
CA ILE A 224 6.85 -4.14 -18.08
C ILE A 224 7.42 -3.41 -19.31
N SER A 225 8.52 -3.90 -19.88
CA SER A 225 9.09 -3.36 -21.13
C SER A 225 8.25 -3.68 -22.38
N GLY A 226 7.26 -4.55 -22.26
CA GLY A 226 6.43 -4.97 -23.39
C GLY A 226 7.12 -5.91 -24.39
N GLN A 227 8.35 -6.41 -24.09
CA GLN A 227 9.08 -7.30 -24.98
C GLN A 227 8.38 -8.65 -25.17
N ASN A 228 7.64 -9.09 -24.16
CA ASN A 228 6.84 -10.31 -24.21
C ASN A 228 5.37 -10.07 -24.56
N SER A 229 5.01 -8.87 -25.01
CA SER A 229 3.71 -8.67 -25.63
C SER A 229 3.68 -9.54 -26.89
N ASP A 230 2.58 -10.26 -27.12
CA ASP A 230 2.43 -11.29 -28.15
C ASP A 230 2.60 -10.83 -29.60
N GLY A 231 3.20 -9.70 -29.85
CA GLY A 231 3.29 -9.15 -31.18
C GLY A 231 1.92 -8.94 -31.81
N LEU A 232 0.90 -8.73 -31.00
CA LEU A 232 -0.49 -8.55 -31.44
C LEU A 232 -0.70 -7.24 -32.17
N GLY A 233 0.33 -6.63 -32.70
CA GLY A 233 0.17 -5.49 -33.62
C GLY A 233 -0.74 -4.37 -33.10
N GLU A 234 -0.93 -4.33 -31.79
CA GLU A 234 -1.69 -3.24 -31.16
C GLU A 234 -0.93 -1.95 -31.39
N GLY A 235 -1.60 -1.00 -31.99
CA GLY A 235 -1.06 0.31 -32.29
C GLY A 235 -0.61 1.02 -31.00
N PHE A 236 0.17 2.07 -31.16
CA PHE A 236 0.62 2.91 -30.05
C PHE A 236 -0.57 3.41 -29.22
N GLU A 237 -1.66 3.82 -29.85
CA GLU A 237 -2.86 4.36 -29.22
C GLU A 237 -3.50 3.39 -28.21
N GLN A 238 -3.41 2.10 -28.47
CA GLN A 238 -3.97 1.09 -27.56
C GLN A 238 -3.13 0.88 -26.30
N ARG A 239 -1.92 1.44 -26.25
CA ARG A 239 -0.95 1.29 -25.17
C ARG A 239 -0.62 2.61 -24.47
N ALA A 240 -1.12 3.70 -25.01
CA ALA A 240 -0.89 5.04 -24.52
C ALA A 240 -2.13 5.59 -23.83
N VAL A 241 -1.91 6.41 -22.85
CA VAL A 241 -2.94 7.20 -22.21
C VAL A 241 -3.03 8.54 -22.92
N GLU A 242 -4.23 8.90 -23.36
CA GLU A 242 -4.51 10.19 -23.96
C GLU A 242 -4.52 11.28 -22.89
N ILE A 243 -3.75 12.34 -23.11
CA ILE A 243 -3.60 13.46 -22.18
C ILE A 243 -4.40 14.70 -22.61
N GLU A 244 -4.32 15.06 -23.89
CA GLU A 244 -5.13 16.11 -24.54
C GLU A 244 -5.96 15.49 -25.66
N GLU A 245 -7.17 15.97 -25.87
CA GLU A 245 -8.12 15.43 -26.85
C GLU A 245 -7.50 15.24 -28.23
N GLY A 246 -6.94 14.03 -28.47
CA GLY A 246 -6.35 13.63 -29.74
C GLY A 246 -4.90 14.09 -29.97
N ASP A 247 -4.36 15.01 -29.14
CA ASP A 247 -3.11 15.68 -29.48
C ASP A 247 -1.87 15.08 -28.78
N LEU A 248 -2.00 14.60 -27.53
CA LEU A 248 -0.88 14.08 -26.75
C LEU A 248 -1.18 12.71 -26.15
N TYR A 249 -0.34 11.75 -26.46
CA TYR A 249 -0.39 10.40 -25.93
C TYR A 249 0.88 10.06 -25.16
N VAL A 250 0.74 9.44 -23.97
CA VAL A 250 1.85 9.01 -23.16
C VAL A 250 1.82 7.51 -22.96
N SER A 251 2.84 6.82 -23.43
CA SER A 251 2.94 5.39 -23.33
C SER A 251 3.45 4.95 -21.95
N PHE A 252 2.68 4.08 -21.31
CA PHE A 252 3.05 3.32 -20.13
C PHE A 252 3.49 1.88 -20.45
N TRP A 253 3.23 1.47 -21.70
CA TRP A 253 3.62 0.17 -22.24
C TRP A 253 4.53 0.40 -23.40
N HIS A 254 5.66 -0.24 -23.42
CA HIS A 254 6.53 -0.08 -24.56
C HIS A 254 6.82 -1.41 -25.24
N SER A 255 6.58 -1.47 -26.53
CA SER A 255 7.08 -2.50 -27.41
C SER A 255 8.27 -1.93 -28.17
N GLY A 256 9.48 -2.36 -27.83
CA GLY A 256 10.64 -1.97 -28.59
C GLY A 256 11.95 -2.22 -27.85
N ASP A 257 12.99 -2.39 -28.60
CA ASP A 257 14.31 -2.82 -28.12
C ASP A 257 15.03 -1.78 -27.22
N ASP A 258 14.46 -0.58 -27.02
CA ASP A 258 15.12 0.56 -26.38
C ASP A 258 14.66 0.84 -24.95
N TYR A 259 13.86 -0.04 -24.33
CA TYR A 259 13.31 0.21 -23.01
C TYR A 259 14.05 -0.52 -21.91
N PHE A 260 14.66 0.28 -21.08
CA PHE A 260 15.22 -0.19 -19.82
C PHE A 260 14.18 -0.03 -18.71
N VAL A 261 13.81 -1.16 -18.11
CA VAL A 261 13.06 -1.18 -16.86
C VAL A 261 14.06 -1.37 -15.73
N TYR A 262 14.03 -0.44 -14.80
CA TYR A 262 14.90 -0.43 -13.64
C TYR A 262 14.16 -0.95 -12.42
N SER A 263 14.73 -1.88 -11.67
CA SER A 263 14.31 -2.15 -10.30
C SER A 263 14.59 -0.94 -9.40
N GLN A 264 14.08 -0.91 -8.18
CA GLN A 264 14.39 0.16 -7.23
C GLN A 264 15.90 0.31 -6.98
N GLU A 265 16.60 -0.82 -6.83
CA GLU A 265 18.05 -0.82 -6.60
C GLU A 265 18.84 -0.25 -7.80
N GLU A 266 18.48 -0.64 -9.02
CA GLU A 266 19.09 -0.12 -10.24
C GLU A 266 18.79 1.37 -10.44
N MET A 267 17.57 1.81 -10.12
CA MET A 267 17.20 3.23 -10.18
C MET A 267 17.99 4.06 -9.15
N ASP A 268 18.15 3.56 -7.94
CA ASP A 268 18.96 4.24 -6.90
C ASP A 268 20.42 4.34 -7.31
N ALA A 269 20.97 3.29 -7.91
CA ALA A 269 22.34 3.30 -8.46
C ALA A 269 22.49 4.32 -9.59
N TYR A 270 21.53 4.35 -10.52
CA TYR A 270 21.52 5.33 -11.61
C TYR A 270 21.47 6.78 -11.10
N ILE A 271 20.65 7.08 -10.10
CA ILE A 271 20.57 8.41 -9.48
C ILE A 271 21.91 8.79 -8.83
N HIS A 272 22.53 7.83 -8.16
CA HIS A 272 23.81 8.07 -7.49
C HIS A 272 24.90 8.42 -8.53
N GLU A 273 25.01 7.66 -9.60
CA GLU A 273 25.96 7.90 -10.70
C GLU A 273 25.76 9.29 -11.35
N GLN A 274 24.50 9.67 -11.63
CA GLN A 274 24.16 10.97 -12.18
C GLN A 274 24.58 12.13 -11.26
N ARG A 275 24.48 11.96 -9.94
CA ARG A 275 24.91 12.96 -8.96
C ARG A 275 26.44 13.09 -8.92
N GLU A 276 27.16 11.99 -8.99
CA GLU A 276 28.64 12.00 -9.00
C GLU A 276 29.16 12.66 -10.26
N MET A 277 28.60 12.38 -11.43
CA MET A 277 28.99 13.02 -12.69
C MET A 277 28.80 14.56 -12.64
N ARG A 278 27.71 15.03 -12.04
CA ARG A 278 27.45 16.48 -11.87
C ARG A 278 28.42 17.14 -10.90
N MET A 279 28.89 16.45 -9.87
CA MET A 279 29.84 16.98 -8.90
C MET A 279 31.31 16.91 -9.39
N GLY A 280 31.64 15.92 -10.20
CA GLY A 280 32.97 15.75 -10.77
C GLY A 280 33.28 16.62 -11.99
N GLY A 281 32.28 17.28 -12.55
CA GLY A 281 32.39 18.19 -13.70
C GLY A 281 32.55 19.69 -13.35
N MET A 282 32.70 20.03 -12.09
CA MET A 282 33.08 21.34 -11.59
C MET A 282 34.56 21.33 -11.21
#